data_00933c7aee66f48d4d5b079bec11c46c
#
_entry.id   00933c7aee66f48d4d5b079bec11c46c
#
_cell.length_a   1.000
_cell.length_b   1.000
_cell.length_c   1.000
_cell.angle_alpha   90.00
_cell.angle_beta   90.00
_cell.angle_gamma   90.00
#
_symmetry.space_group_name_H-M   'P 1'
#
loop_
_entity.id
_entity.type
_entity.pdbx_description
1 polymer ?
#
loop_
_entity_poly.entity_id
_entity_poly.type
_entity_poly.pdbx_seq_one_letter_code
_entity_poly.pdbx_strand_id
1 'polypeptide(L)'
;MNIESYFKITYGLYLVTSEAKGQKTGYVANTVFQVTANPPQFGISCNKENYSYQIISESGAFAFSILGEKASAGLIGEFGYRSGRELDKFKGVNYFAGPSGSPVVTDSSIAWFDCRVVQ
;
A
#
# COMPACT_ATOMS: atom_id res chain seq x y z
N MET A 1 -8.31 -25.04 -16.21
CA MET A 1 -7.75 -24.56 -14.92
C MET A 1 -8.70 -24.89 -13.79
N ASN A 2 -8.17 -25.43 -12.72
CA ASN A 2 -8.99 -25.70 -11.54
C ASN A 2 -9.12 -24.43 -10.70
N ILE A 3 -10.34 -23.92 -10.56
CA ILE A 3 -10.62 -22.71 -9.80
C ILE A 3 -10.21 -22.85 -8.33
N GLU A 4 -10.38 -24.04 -7.75
CA GLU A 4 -9.97 -24.28 -6.36
C GLU A 4 -8.46 -24.12 -6.18
N SER A 5 -7.68 -24.54 -7.15
CA SER A 5 -6.23 -24.37 -7.12
C SER A 5 -5.85 -22.88 -7.15
N TYR A 6 -6.60 -22.08 -7.91
CA TYR A 6 -6.38 -20.64 -7.96
C TYR A 6 -6.58 -20.00 -6.58
N PHE A 7 -7.60 -20.42 -5.84
CA PHE A 7 -7.85 -19.87 -4.51
C PHE A 7 -6.86 -20.35 -3.45
N LYS A 8 -6.06 -21.35 -3.75
CA LYS A 8 -5.00 -21.80 -2.85
C LYS A 8 -3.74 -20.96 -2.94
N ILE A 9 -3.62 -20.09 -3.95
CA ILE A 9 -2.51 -19.16 -4.04
C ILE A 9 -2.64 -18.18 -2.88
N THR A 10 -1.59 -18.08 -2.07
CA THR A 10 -1.60 -17.19 -0.92
C THR A 10 -1.35 -15.77 -1.37
N TYR A 11 -2.33 -14.91 -1.17
CA TYR A 11 -2.17 -13.48 -1.35
C TYR A 11 -2.05 -12.82 0.02
N GLY A 12 -1.01 -12.01 0.19
CA GLY A 12 -0.98 -11.10 1.31
C GLY A 12 -1.98 -9.97 1.09
N LEU A 13 -2.31 -9.28 2.15
CA LEU A 13 -3.10 -8.07 2.08
C LEU A 13 -2.23 -6.93 2.56
N TYR A 14 -2.05 -5.92 1.73
CA TYR A 14 -1.12 -4.84 1.96
C TYR A 14 -1.79 -3.50 1.79
N LEU A 15 -1.32 -2.52 2.55
CA LEU A 15 -1.72 -1.13 2.36
C LEU A 15 -0.52 -0.39 1.80
N VAL A 16 -0.61 0.05 0.55
CA VAL A 16 0.44 0.81 -0.12
C VAL A 16 0.12 2.29 -0.01
N THR A 17 1.09 3.08 0.43
CA THR A 17 0.90 4.51 0.72
C THR A 17 2.02 5.34 0.11
N SER A 18 1.72 6.61 -0.14
CA SER A 18 2.71 7.57 -0.61
C SER A 18 2.23 8.99 -0.31
N GLU A 19 3.12 9.97 -0.43
CA GLU A 19 2.80 11.38 -0.27
C GLU A 19 3.67 12.21 -1.21
N ALA A 20 3.03 13.14 -1.90
CA ALA A 20 3.72 14.11 -2.74
C ALA A 20 3.04 15.47 -2.58
N LYS A 21 3.83 16.53 -2.37
CA LYS A 21 3.32 17.91 -2.27
C LYS A 21 2.17 18.07 -1.28
N GLY A 22 2.24 17.38 -0.15
CA GLY A 22 1.21 17.42 0.88
C GLY A 22 0.00 16.56 0.59
N GLN A 23 -0.03 15.86 -0.53
CA GLN A 23 -1.13 14.97 -0.88
C GLN A 23 -0.79 13.53 -0.50
N LYS A 24 -1.58 12.96 0.38
CA LYS A 24 -1.40 11.57 0.82
C LYS A 24 -2.31 10.65 0.02
N THR A 25 -1.84 9.44 -0.23
CA THR A 25 -2.63 8.42 -0.89
C THR A 25 -2.38 7.05 -0.24
N GLY A 26 -3.33 6.17 -0.40
CA GLY A 26 -3.19 4.79 0.02
C GLY A 26 -4.20 3.91 -0.70
N TYR A 27 -3.82 2.69 -0.96
CA TYR A 27 -4.72 1.70 -1.54
C TYR A 27 -4.40 0.31 -1.01
N VAL A 28 -5.40 -0.55 -1.00
CA VAL A 28 -5.25 -1.95 -0.61
C VAL A 28 -4.78 -2.74 -1.82
N ALA A 29 -3.71 -3.51 -1.63
CA ALA A 29 -3.14 -4.34 -2.68
C ALA A 29 -2.97 -5.77 -2.19
N ASN A 30 -3.05 -6.71 -3.10
CA ASN A 30 -2.68 -8.10 -2.85
C ASN A 30 -1.45 -8.51 -3.66
N THR A 31 -0.85 -7.58 -4.40
CA THR A 31 0.31 -7.85 -5.24
C THR A 31 1.50 -7.00 -4.78
N VAL A 32 2.18 -7.50 -3.77
CA VAL A 32 3.47 -7.02 -3.31
C VAL A 32 4.37 -8.24 -3.21
N PHE A 33 5.53 -8.19 -3.84
CA PHE A 33 6.42 -9.34 -3.86
C PHE A 33 7.88 -8.91 -3.78
N GLN A 34 8.69 -9.74 -3.16
CA GLN A 34 10.11 -9.49 -3.06
C GLN A 34 10.79 -9.92 -4.37
N VAL A 35 11.57 -9.01 -4.94
CA VAL A 35 12.28 -9.26 -6.20
C VAL A 35 13.69 -9.74 -5.89
N THR A 36 14.39 -9.06 -4.99
CA THR A 36 15.76 -9.42 -4.59
C THR A 36 15.89 -9.36 -3.08
N ALA A 37 16.83 -10.14 -2.54
CA ALA A 37 17.08 -10.19 -1.11
C ALA A 37 18.21 -9.26 -0.67
N ASN A 38 19.22 -9.05 -1.54
CA ASN A 38 20.37 -8.24 -1.18
C ASN A 38 20.88 -7.48 -2.43
N PRO A 39 20.57 -6.16 -2.53
CA PRO A 39 19.75 -5.40 -1.61
C PRO A 39 18.27 -5.83 -1.68
N PRO A 40 17.50 -5.62 -0.61
CA PRO A 40 16.08 -5.97 -0.66
C PRO A 40 15.34 -5.02 -1.60
N GLN A 41 14.61 -5.61 -2.55
CA GLN A 41 13.79 -4.88 -3.51
C GLN A 41 12.43 -5.55 -3.61
N PHE A 42 11.38 -4.73 -3.72
CA PHE A 42 10.00 -5.18 -3.77
C PHE A 42 9.32 -4.62 -5.01
N GLY A 43 8.47 -5.43 -5.62
CA GLY A 43 7.60 -4.99 -6.70
C GLY A 43 6.18 -4.78 -6.19
N ILE A 44 5.54 -3.73 -6.67
CA ILE A 44 4.13 -3.49 -6.41
C ILE A 44 3.40 -3.32 -7.74
N SER A 45 2.12 -3.65 -7.74
CA SER A 45 1.26 -3.39 -8.87
C SER A 45 0.37 -2.20 -8.55
N CYS A 46 0.33 -1.21 -9.44
CA CYS A 46 -0.49 -0.03 -9.27
C CYS A 46 -1.12 0.36 -10.60
N ASN A 47 -2.45 0.39 -10.65
CA ASN A 47 -3.17 0.78 -11.85
C ASN A 47 -2.86 2.25 -12.19
N LYS A 48 -2.49 2.52 -13.43
CA LYS A 48 -2.15 3.88 -13.89
C LYS A 48 -3.28 4.88 -13.74
N GLU A 49 -4.52 4.42 -13.71
CA GLU A 49 -5.67 5.29 -13.50
C GLU A 49 -5.94 5.55 -12.02
N ASN A 50 -5.28 4.84 -11.12
CA ASN A 50 -5.41 5.05 -9.70
C ASN A 50 -4.72 6.37 -9.31
N TYR A 51 -5.36 7.14 -8.43
CA TYR A 51 -4.78 8.37 -7.89
C TYR A 51 -3.41 8.12 -7.27
N SER A 52 -3.23 6.97 -6.63
CA SER A 52 -1.96 6.59 -6.01
C SER A 52 -0.81 6.52 -7.00
N TYR A 53 -1.08 6.15 -8.26
CA TYR A 53 -0.06 6.11 -9.29
C TYR A 53 0.58 7.48 -9.50
N GLN A 54 -0.24 8.54 -9.57
CA GLN A 54 0.27 9.91 -9.71
C GLN A 54 1.15 10.30 -8.54
N ILE A 55 0.69 10.01 -7.33
CA ILE A 55 1.41 10.41 -6.11
C ILE A 55 2.74 9.66 -6.00
N ILE A 56 2.74 8.36 -6.26
CA ILE A 56 3.97 7.56 -6.22
C ILE A 56 4.95 8.03 -7.30
N SER A 57 4.46 8.34 -8.50
CA SER A 57 5.29 8.83 -9.60
C SER A 57 5.94 10.15 -9.26
N GLU A 58 5.20 11.07 -8.62
CA GLU A 58 5.73 12.37 -8.22
C GLU A 58 6.71 12.26 -7.06
N SER A 59 6.40 11.45 -6.05
CA SER A 59 7.24 11.34 -4.86
C SER A 59 8.49 10.50 -5.09
N GLY A 60 8.42 9.52 -5.99
CA GLY A 60 9.49 8.55 -6.19
C GLY A 60 9.67 7.58 -5.03
N ALA A 61 8.65 7.46 -4.17
CA ALA A 61 8.73 6.63 -2.97
C ALA A 61 7.34 6.09 -2.61
N PHE A 62 7.33 5.01 -1.87
CA PHE A 62 6.10 4.46 -1.30
C PHE A 62 6.45 3.66 -0.04
N ALA A 63 5.46 3.49 0.81
CA ALA A 63 5.55 2.56 1.93
C ALA A 63 4.48 1.50 1.76
N PHE A 64 4.68 0.34 2.35
CA PHE A 64 3.60 -0.62 2.45
C PHE A 64 3.58 -1.27 3.82
N SER A 65 2.37 -1.53 4.30
CA SER A 65 2.12 -2.22 5.56
C SER A 65 1.52 -3.58 5.26
N ILE A 66 2.03 -4.60 5.92
CA ILE A 66 1.45 -5.94 5.83
C ILE A 66 0.32 -6.00 6.82
N LEU A 67 -0.91 -6.20 6.34
CA LEU A 67 -2.09 -6.22 7.19
C LEU A 67 -2.27 -7.60 7.81
N GLY A 68 -2.63 -7.61 9.10
CA GLY A 68 -2.92 -8.85 9.81
C GLY A 68 -4.29 -9.40 9.41
N GLU A 69 -4.54 -10.66 9.76
CA GLU A 69 -5.80 -11.33 9.45
C GLU A 69 -7.03 -10.63 10.01
N LYS A 70 -6.84 -9.85 11.09
CA LYS A 70 -7.93 -9.16 11.78
C LYS A 70 -8.06 -7.70 11.35
N ALA A 71 -7.49 -7.34 10.19
CA ALA A 71 -7.66 -5.98 9.67
C ALA A 71 -9.16 -5.66 9.53
N SER A 72 -9.54 -4.46 9.97
CA SER A 72 -10.96 -4.10 9.99
C SER A 72 -11.50 -3.93 8.57
N ALA A 73 -12.77 -4.30 8.38
CA ALA A 73 -13.46 -4.08 7.12
C ALA A 73 -13.53 -2.60 6.77
N GLY A 74 -13.61 -1.72 7.79
CA GLY A 74 -13.61 -0.27 7.60
C GLY A 74 -12.31 0.24 7.01
N LEU A 75 -11.17 -0.24 7.51
CA LEU A 75 -9.86 0.12 6.97
C LEU A 75 -9.73 -0.33 5.51
N ILE A 76 -10.09 -1.56 5.23
CA ILE A 76 -10.02 -2.11 3.88
C ILE A 76 -10.97 -1.35 2.95
N GLY A 77 -12.17 -1.03 3.42
CA GLY A 77 -13.15 -0.28 2.64
C GLY A 77 -12.68 1.12 2.27
N GLU A 78 -12.14 1.85 3.24
CA GLU A 78 -11.66 3.22 3.00
C GLU A 78 -10.50 3.27 2.01
N PHE A 79 -9.54 2.36 2.14
CA PHE A 79 -8.35 2.38 1.28
C PHE A 79 -8.52 1.55 -0.01
N GLY A 80 -9.47 0.61 -0.03
CA GLY A 80 -9.66 -0.28 -1.18
C GLY A 80 -10.69 0.18 -2.18
N TYR A 81 -11.73 0.90 -1.74
CA TYR A 81 -12.89 1.21 -2.57
C TYR A 81 -13.11 2.69 -2.84
N ARG A 82 -12.35 3.57 -2.20
CA ARG A 82 -12.51 5.02 -2.37
C ARG A 82 -11.24 5.65 -2.90
N SER A 83 -11.39 6.65 -3.77
CA SER A 83 -10.26 7.42 -4.27
C SER A 83 -9.78 8.43 -3.22
N GLY A 84 -8.48 8.58 -3.07
CA GLY A 84 -7.89 9.63 -2.24
C GLY A 84 -8.19 11.04 -2.71
N ARG A 85 -8.68 11.21 -3.95
CA ARG A 85 -9.13 12.50 -4.46
C ARG A 85 -10.41 12.97 -3.80
N GLU A 86 -11.27 12.03 -3.42
CA GLU A 86 -12.58 12.33 -2.88
C GLU A 86 -12.60 12.45 -1.36
N LEU A 87 -11.62 11.85 -0.69
CA LEU A 87 -11.66 11.67 0.75
C LEU A 87 -10.26 11.60 1.32
N ASP A 88 -10.05 12.30 2.44
CA ASP A 88 -8.84 12.10 3.24
C ASP A 88 -8.98 10.79 4.03
N LYS A 89 -8.39 9.73 3.52
CA LYS A 89 -8.46 8.40 4.10
C LYS A 89 -7.71 8.29 5.43
N PHE A 90 -6.82 9.23 5.71
CA PHE A 90 -5.92 9.16 6.87
C PHE A 90 -6.50 9.77 8.14
N LYS A 91 -7.66 10.40 8.07
CA LYS A 91 -8.30 10.99 9.26
C LYS A 91 -8.64 9.99 10.35
N GLY A 92 -9.02 8.79 9.98
CA GLY A 92 -9.49 7.77 10.91
C GLY A 92 -8.47 6.73 11.29
N VAL A 93 -7.20 6.88 10.92
CA VAL A 93 -6.17 5.87 11.17
C VAL A 93 -4.96 6.47 11.86
N ASN A 94 -4.24 5.62 12.58
CA ASN A 94 -2.96 5.99 13.18
C ASN A 94 -1.86 5.78 12.16
N TYR A 95 -1.04 6.80 11.95
CA TYR A 95 0.07 6.72 11.03
C TYR A 95 1.19 7.67 11.44
N PHE A 96 2.36 7.46 10.87
CA PHE A 96 3.49 8.38 11.00
C PHE A 96 4.20 8.52 9.66
N ALA A 97 4.97 9.59 9.49
CA ALA A 97 5.77 9.77 8.28
C ALA A 97 7.00 8.88 8.33
N GLY A 98 7.14 7.98 7.36
CA GLY A 98 8.33 7.15 7.23
C GLY A 98 9.54 7.95 6.76
N PRO A 99 10.72 7.31 6.65
CA PRO A 99 11.94 8.00 6.21
C PRO A 99 11.83 8.69 4.85
N SER A 100 11.02 8.15 3.93
CA SER A 100 10.82 8.76 2.62
C SER A 100 9.77 9.87 2.62
N GLY A 101 9.06 10.05 3.73
CA GLY A 101 7.91 10.95 3.83
C GLY A 101 6.58 10.26 3.58
N SER A 102 6.58 9.04 3.07
CA SER A 102 5.34 8.28 2.86
C SER A 102 4.68 7.97 4.20
N PRO A 103 3.34 8.08 4.31
CA PRO A 103 2.67 7.78 5.57
C PRO A 103 2.66 6.26 5.81
N VAL A 104 3.07 5.87 7.01
CA VAL A 104 3.07 4.46 7.43
C VAL A 104 1.90 4.25 8.37
N VAL A 105 0.90 3.49 7.92
CA VAL A 105 -0.28 3.19 8.73
C VAL A 105 0.04 2.01 9.66
N THR A 106 -0.19 2.21 10.94
CA THR A 106 0.13 1.21 11.96
C THR A 106 -1.08 0.38 12.39
N ASP A 107 -2.30 0.84 12.08
CA ASP A 107 -3.52 0.09 12.40
C ASP A 107 -3.54 -1.24 11.66
N SER A 108 -3.71 -2.33 12.41
CA SER A 108 -3.79 -3.69 11.87
C SER A 108 -2.53 -4.15 11.12
N SER A 109 -1.44 -3.42 11.23
CA SER A 109 -0.17 -3.76 10.57
C SER A 109 0.66 -4.69 11.44
N ILE A 110 1.20 -5.74 10.82
CA ILE A 110 2.14 -6.65 11.49
C ILE A 110 3.60 -6.32 11.12
N ALA A 111 3.82 -5.59 10.03
CA ALA A 111 5.14 -5.11 9.61
C ALA A 111 4.94 -4.03 8.57
N TRP A 112 5.97 -3.20 8.37
CA TRP A 112 5.93 -2.18 7.32
C TRP A 112 7.30 -2.01 6.70
N PHE A 113 7.31 -1.49 5.46
CA PHE A 113 8.52 -1.18 4.70
C PHE A 113 8.35 0.19 4.04
N ASP A 114 9.45 0.93 3.99
CA ASP A 114 9.49 2.23 3.33
C ASP A 114 10.48 2.11 2.16
N CYS A 115 10.03 2.44 0.96
CA CYS A 115 10.75 2.10 -0.27
C CYS A 115 10.97 3.33 -1.15
N ARG A 116 12.09 3.34 -1.86
CA ARG A 116 12.35 4.30 -2.93
C ARG A 116 12.13 3.60 -4.27
N VAL A 117 11.45 4.28 -5.17
CA VAL A 117 11.22 3.76 -6.52
C VAL A 117 12.54 3.82 -7.31
N VAL A 118 12.94 2.70 -7.90
CA VAL A 118 14.15 2.65 -8.72
C VAL A 118 13.82 2.46 -10.20
N GLN A 119 12.55 2.21 -10.50
CA GLN A 119 12.13 2.06 -11.89
C GLN A 119 10.64 2.35 -12.03
#